data_5ed28730ea08283fae2ea6b85502e410
#
_entry.id   5ed28730ea08283fae2ea6b85502e410
#
_cell.length_a   1.000
_cell.length_b   1.000
_cell.length_c   1.000
_cell.angle_alpha   90.00
_cell.angle_beta   90.00
_cell.angle_gamma   90.00
#
_symmetry.space_group_name_H-M   'P 1'
#
loop_
_entity.id
_entity.type
_entity.pdbx_description
1 polymer ?
#
loop_
_entity_poly.entity_id
_entity_poly.type
_entity_poly.pdbx_seq_one_letter_code
_entity_poly.pdbx_strand_id
1 'polypeptide(L)'
;MALKPPVEVPQGAIRVNTDSQKIEFYAQDQWWEMATEPSAPLGSRAVFGGGQTPTVLNTIDYITITTAGDGVEFGDLTRTSSLLGSCSSNTRGLWGGDYPSAGNVMDYVTISSTGNALDFGDMTDQRYNLTGFGNQTRGMFAGGHDPGYINVIDYITIASTGNARDFGDMLTKGHGPSAAASSTRGLLFGGYDGTTSARVNTIQFGTLSTTGNAQDFGDLPTVLQNSQAASNSVRAIVAGGTTPTLQSGMEYVTIASAGNTTRFGNLLAAKQCNAATASSVRFINAGGTTPTNLDVIEYANFATEGNTVDFGNLIAARHSPRGVSNAHGGL
;
A
#
# COMPACT_ATOMS: atom_id res chain seq x y z
N MET A 1 45.65 -10.95 49.44
CA MET A 1 44.33 -11.31 48.92
C MET A 1 44.53 -11.98 47.59
N ALA A 2 44.23 -13.29 47.47
CA ALA A 2 44.31 -13.97 46.20
C ALA A 2 43.19 -13.42 45.30
N LEU A 3 43.53 -12.91 44.13
CA LEU A 3 42.58 -12.50 43.13
C LEU A 3 41.79 -13.76 42.71
N LYS A 4 40.49 -13.70 42.86
CA LYS A 4 39.56 -14.73 42.38
C LYS A 4 39.75 -14.84 40.87
N PRO A 5 40.01 -16.04 40.31
CA PRO A 5 40.13 -16.17 38.87
C PRO A 5 38.86 -15.62 38.19
N PRO A 6 38.97 -14.98 37.01
CA PRO A 6 37.82 -14.53 36.30
C PRO A 6 36.86 -15.71 36.08
N VAL A 7 35.59 -15.49 36.41
CA VAL A 7 34.54 -16.48 36.15
C VAL A 7 34.48 -16.66 34.63
N GLU A 8 34.72 -17.88 34.12
CA GLU A 8 34.54 -18.19 32.72
C GLU A 8 33.09 -17.89 32.37
N VAL A 9 32.90 -17.03 31.37
CA VAL A 9 31.57 -16.70 30.88
C VAL A 9 31.17 -17.83 29.92
N PRO A 10 30.02 -18.50 30.15
CA PRO A 10 29.58 -19.55 29.26
C PRO A 10 29.17 -18.98 27.89
N GLN A 11 29.49 -19.73 26.82
CA GLN A 11 29.03 -19.39 25.48
C GLN A 11 27.51 -19.26 25.45
N GLY A 12 27.00 -18.18 24.84
CA GLY A 12 25.56 -17.86 24.81
C GLY A 12 25.07 -17.05 26.02
N ALA A 13 25.94 -16.69 26.98
CA ALA A 13 25.57 -15.78 28.08
C ALA A 13 25.11 -14.43 27.52
N ILE A 14 24.08 -13.84 28.13
CA ILE A 14 23.54 -12.54 27.75
C ILE A 14 23.71 -11.58 28.94
N ARG A 15 24.10 -10.34 28.66
CA ARG A 15 24.16 -9.25 29.64
C ARG A 15 23.64 -7.94 29.07
N VAL A 16 23.28 -7.02 29.94
CA VAL A 16 23.11 -5.60 29.58
C VAL A 16 24.43 -4.89 29.87
N ASN A 17 25.04 -4.31 28.85
CA ASN A 17 26.16 -3.41 29.02
C ASN A 17 25.62 -2.05 29.45
N THR A 18 25.89 -1.65 30.71
CA THR A 18 25.37 -0.40 31.30
C THR A 18 26.06 0.84 30.75
N ASP A 19 27.24 0.72 30.17
CA ASP A 19 28.00 1.83 29.60
C ASP A 19 27.48 2.17 28.17
N SER A 20 27.24 1.15 27.36
CA SER A 20 26.68 1.29 26.01
C SER A 20 25.13 1.26 25.99
N GLN A 21 24.49 0.85 27.11
CA GLN A 21 23.04 0.59 27.23
C GLN A 21 22.50 -0.44 26.23
N LYS A 22 23.36 -1.37 25.81
CA LYS A 22 23.04 -2.41 24.84
C LYS A 22 23.01 -3.79 25.49
N ILE A 23 22.25 -4.69 24.87
CA ILE A 23 22.29 -6.11 25.19
C ILE A 23 23.45 -6.75 24.42
N GLU A 24 24.26 -7.54 25.09
CA GLU A 24 25.38 -8.26 24.53
C GLU A 24 25.23 -9.76 24.77
N PHE A 25 25.71 -10.57 23.83
CA PHE A 25 25.84 -12.02 24.02
C PHE A 25 27.30 -12.43 23.89
N TYR A 26 27.70 -13.44 24.66
CA TYR A 26 29.05 -13.97 24.66
C TYR A 26 29.19 -15.10 23.67
N ALA A 27 30.05 -14.92 22.66
CA ALA A 27 30.38 -15.94 21.66
C ALA A 27 31.81 -15.76 21.16
N GLN A 28 32.49 -16.87 20.79
CA GLN A 28 33.86 -16.82 20.29
C GLN A 28 34.82 -16.06 21.23
N ASP A 29 34.67 -16.30 22.53
CA ASP A 29 35.47 -15.71 23.60
C ASP A 29 35.45 -14.18 23.69
N GLN A 30 34.41 -13.55 23.17
CA GLN A 30 34.17 -12.12 23.30
C GLN A 30 32.68 -11.78 23.40
N TRP A 31 32.39 -10.56 23.90
CA TRP A 31 31.06 -10.01 23.94
C TRP A 31 30.70 -9.34 22.62
N TRP A 32 29.59 -9.77 22.02
CA TRP A 32 29.03 -9.20 20.82
C TRP A 32 27.80 -8.39 21.18
N GLU A 33 27.71 -7.15 20.70
CA GLU A 33 26.49 -6.37 20.82
C GLU A 33 25.36 -7.06 20.04
N MET A 34 24.26 -7.34 20.72
CA MET A 34 23.03 -7.62 20.03
C MET A 34 22.55 -6.30 19.44
N ALA A 35 22.30 -6.26 18.14
CA ALA A 35 21.60 -5.14 17.51
C ALA A 35 20.22 -5.03 18.16
N THR A 36 20.12 -4.18 19.19
CA THR A 36 18.86 -3.84 19.86
C THR A 36 18.14 -2.69 19.16
N GLU A 37 18.83 -2.03 18.22
CA GLU A 37 18.07 -1.34 17.22
C GLU A 37 17.31 -2.44 16.47
N PRO A 38 15.96 -2.34 16.36
CA PRO A 38 15.36 -2.98 15.24
C PRO A 38 16.25 -2.52 14.08
N SER A 39 16.95 -3.44 13.42
CA SER A 39 17.46 -3.16 12.10
C SER A 39 16.25 -2.55 11.43
N ALA A 40 16.25 -1.22 11.30
CA ALA A 40 15.15 -0.52 10.64
C ALA A 40 15.02 -1.31 9.39
N PRO A 41 13.92 -2.09 9.18
CA PRO A 41 13.86 -3.09 8.14
C PRO A 41 14.23 -2.30 6.93
N LEU A 42 15.36 -2.57 6.32
CA LEU A 42 16.14 -1.79 5.38
C LEU A 42 15.26 -0.69 4.80
N GLY A 43 15.27 0.51 5.37
CA GLY A 43 14.32 1.58 5.44
C GLY A 43 12.97 1.25 4.83
N SER A 44 11.91 1.08 5.63
CA SER A 44 10.55 0.85 5.11
C SER A 44 10.30 1.82 3.96
N ARG A 45 10.33 1.32 2.74
CA ARG A 45 10.19 2.14 1.53
C ARG A 45 8.74 2.16 1.09
N ALA A 46 8.25 3.35 0.78
CA ALA A 46 7.09 3.54 -0.06
C ALA A 46 7.57 3.86 -1.47
N VAL A 47 7.00 3.20 -2.46
CA VAL A 47 7.35 3.36 -3.87
C VAL A 47 6.09 3.73 -4.63
N PHE A 48 6.15 4.78 -5.44
CA PHE A 48 5.01 5.35 -6.17
C PHE A 48 5.26 5.26 -7.67
N GLY A 49 4.47 4.47 -8.39
CA GLY A 49 4.63 4.26 -9.83
C GLY A 49 3.55 4.89 -10.67
N GLY A 50 3.93 5.39 -11.85
CA GLY A 50 3.05 5.93 -12.87
C GLY A 50 2.34 7.22 -12.49
N GLY A 51 1.14 7.42 -13.03
CA GLY A 51 0.35 8.62 -12.85
C GLY A 51 0.35 9.53 -14.06
N GLN A 52 -0.22 10.74 -13.90
CA GLN A 52 -0.40 11.66 -15.02
C GLN A 52 -0.17 13.12 -14.63
N THR A 53 0.62 13.85 -15.48
CA THR A 53 0.84 15.29 -15.39
C THR A 53 1.56 15.84 -16.63
N PRO A 54 0.99 16.70 -17.41
CA PRO A 54 -0.30 16.57 -18.08
C PRO A 54 -0.38 15.30 -18.91
N THR A 55 0.78 14.70 -19.20
CA THR A 55 0.92 13.41 -19.90
C THR A 55 1.00 12.25 -18.91
N VAL A 56 0.71 11.06 -19.37
CA VAL A 56 0.87 9.83 -18.60
C VAL A 56 2.35 9.52 -18.42
N LEU A 57 2.75 9.12 -17.22
CA LEU A 57 4.13 8.90 -16.80
C LEU A 57 4.46 7.42 -16.62
N ASN A 58 5.74 7.07 -16.78
CA ASN A 58 6.29 5.78 -16.35
C ASN A 58 7.15 5.90 -15.09
N THR A 59 7.39 7.10 -14.61
CA THR A 59 8.31 7.38 -13.50
C THR A 59 7.89 6.66 -12.22
N ILE A 60 8.87 6.12 -11.52
CA ILE A 60 8.74 5.55 -10.18
C ILE A 60 9.59 6.38 -9.22
N ASP A 61 8.96 6.86 -8.13
CA ASP A 61 9.66 7.53 -7.01
C ASP A 61 9.60 6.66 -5.76
N TYR A 62 10.49 6.91 -4.82
CA TYR A 62 10.40 6.28 -3.50
C TYR A 62 10.73 7.27 -2.37
N ILE A 63 10.24 6.95 -1.19
CA ILE A 63 10.59 7.59 0.09
C ILE A 63 10.96 6.52 1.12
N THR A 64 11.70 6.94 2.13
CA THR A 64 11.89 6.14 3.36
C THR A 64 10.81 6.55 4.36
N ILE A 65 9.85 5.66 4.66
CA ILE A 65 8.65 6.00 5.47
C ILE A 65 8.99 6.50 6.88
N THR A 66 10.11 6.08 7.45
CA THR A 66 10.51 6.45 8.82
C THR A 66 11.07 7.86 8.94
N THR A 67 11.53 8.45 7.84
CA THR A 67 12.20 9.76 7.83
C THR A 67 11.49 10.67 6.83
N ALA A 68 10.94 11.79 7.28
CA ALA A 68 10.31 12.78 6.40
C ALA A 68 11.32 13.35 5.40
N GLY A 69 10.87 13.62 4.20
CA GLY A 69 11.68 14.14 3.11
C GLY A 69 11.04 13.90 1.75
N ASP A 70 11.62 14.50 0.73
CA ASP A 70 11.14 14.42 -0.64
C ASP A 70 11.39 13.04 -1.28
N GLY A 71 10.58 12.74 -2.27
CA GLY A 71 10.74 11.58 -3.13
C GLY A 71 12.05 11.61 -3.90
N VAL A 72 12.62 10.45 -4.09
CA VAL A 72 13.83 10.22 -4.87
C VAL A 72 13.49 9.30 -6.04
N GLU A 73 14.11 9.52 -7.18
CA GLU A 73 13.92 8.66 -8.35
C GLU A 73 14.29 7.21 -8.02
N PHE A 74 13.40 6.31 -8.39
CA PHE A 74 13.62 4.87 -8.24
C PHE A 74 13.99 4.22 -9.57
N GLY A 75 13.31 4.60 -10.65
CA GLY A 75 13.39 4.07 -12.00
C GLY A 75 12.09 4.29 -12.75
N ASP A 76 11.80 3.46 -13.74
CA ASP A 76 10.64 3.56 -14.62
C ASP A 76 9.84 2.27 -14.69
N LEU A 77 8.52 2.37 -14.88
CA LEU A 77 7.67 1.29 -15.35
C LEU A 77 8.06 0.91 -16.79
N THR A 78 7.70 -0.28 -17.24
CA THR A 78 7.97 -0.74 -18.62
C THR A 78 7.25 0.11 -19.67
N ARG A 79 6.20 0.84 -19.26
CA ARG A 79 5.39 1.72 -20.10
C ARG A 79 4.83 2.90 -19.31
N THR A 80 4.45 3.98 -20.02
CA THR A 80 3.69 5.07 -19.38
C THR A 80 2.30 4.57 -19.03
N SER A 81 1.86 4.74 -17.77
CA SER A 81 0.56 4.27 -17.31
C SER A 81 0.03 5.04 -16.12
N SER A 82 -1.29 5.10 -15.99
CA SER A 82 -2.01 5.65 -14.84
C SER A 82 -3.24 4.82 -14.51
N LEU A 83 -3.94 5.13 -13.42
CA LEU A 83 -5.14 4.41 -12.98
C LEU A 83 -4.91 2.90 -12.80
N LEU A 84 -3.71 2.53 -12.40
CA LEU A 84 -3.25 1.18 -12.12
C LEU A 84 -3.87 0.59 -10.84
N GLY A 85 -3.84 -0.72 -10.70
CA GLY A 85 -3.87 -1.40 -9.39
C GLY A 85 -2.45 -1.64 -8.90
N SER A 86 -2.24 -1.74 -7.58
CA SER A 86 -0.91 -2.03 -7.03
C SER A 86 -0.98 -2.93 -5.80
N CYS A 87 0.00 -3.82 -5.68
CA CYS A 87 0.17 -4.68 -4.52
C CYS A 87 1.66 -4.92 -4.26
N SER A 88 2.00 -5.42 -3.08
CA SER A 88 3.40 -5.72 -2.76
C SER A 88 3.55 -6.82 -1.72
N SER A 89 4.74 -7.39 -1.70
CA SER A 89 5.31 -8.13 -0.59
C SER A 89 6.40 -7.28 0.09
N ASN A 90 7.10 -7.84 1.06
CA ASN A 90 8.27 -7.18 1.65
C ASN A 90 9.46 -7.02 0.69
N THR A 91 9.43 -7.67 -0.49
CA THR A 91 10.51 -7.64 -1.46
C THR A 91 10.13 -7.03 -2.80
N ARG A 92 8.90 -7.26 -3.28
CA ARG A 92 8.45 -6.85 -4.60
C ARG A 92 7.27 -5.89 -4.52
N GLY A 93 7.32 -4.82 -5.31
CA GLY A 93 6.19 -3.95 -5.62
C GLY A 93 5.70 -4.22 -7.04
N LEU A 94 4.39 -4.26 -7.23
CA LEU A 94 3.74 -4.58 -8.51
C LEU A 94 2.68 -3.55 -8.87
N TRP A 95 2.54 -3.30 -10.17
CA TRP A 95 1.50 -2.46 -10.77
C TRP A 95 0.89 -3.19 -11.95
N GLY A 96 -0.44 -3.19 -12.05
CA GLY A 96 -1.18 -3.85 -13.13
C GLY A 96 -2.28 -2.98 -13.71
N GLY A 97 -2.62 -3.24 -14.97
CA GLY A 97 -3.57 -2.43 -15.74
C GLY A 97 -2.89 -1.32 -16.54
N ASP A 98 -3.67 -0.57 -17.31
CA ASP A 98 -3.12 0.52 -18.12
C ASP A 98 -4.19 1.55 -18.50
N TYR A 99 -3.79 2.81 -18.60
CA TYR A 99 -4.53 3.94 -19.15
C TYR A 99 -3.54 4.86 -19.88
N PRO A 100 -3.85 5.43 -21.06
CA PRO A 100 -5.18 5.55 -21.67
C PRO A 100 -5.67 4.34 -22.51
N SER A 101 -4.81 3.40 -22.81
CA SER A 101 -5.21 2.16 -23.51
C SER A 101 -5.31 1.06 -22.47
N ALA A 102 -6.51 0.48 -22.31
CA ALA A 102 -6.66 -0.63 -21.39
C ALA A 102 -5.65 -1.74 -21.68
N GLY A 103 -4.99 -2.21 -20.65
CA GLY A 103 -3.96 -3.24 -20.73
C GLY A 103 -4.04 -4.23 -19.58
N ASN A 104 -3.45 -5.40 -19.76
CA ASN A 104 -3.41 -6.48 -18.78
C ASN A 104 -2.01 -6.70 -18.19
N VAL A 105 -1.00 -6.03 -18.69
CA VAL A 105 0.40 -6.21 -18.24
C VAL A 105 0.58 -5.82 -16.78
N MET A 106 1.33 -6.63 -16.06
CA MET A 106 1.77 -6.34 -14.69
C MET A 106 3.28 -6.11 -14.68
N ASP A 107 3.70 -5.00 -14.10
CA ASP A 107 5.11 -4.65 -13.89
C ASP A 107 5.51 -4.90 -12.44
N TYR A 108 6.77 -5.24 -12.19
CA TYR A 108 7.30 -5.36 -10.84
C TYR A 108 8.71 -4.77 -10.67
N VAL A 109 8.98 -4.37 -9.45
CA VAL A 109 10.33 -3.97 -8.99
C VAL A 109 10.73 -4.74 -7.73
N THR A 110 12.03 -4.80 -7.46
CA THR A 110 12.56 -5.19 -6.15
C THR A 110 12.66 -3.94 -5.28
N ILE A 111 11.85 -3.81 -4.21
CA ILE A 111 11.71 -2.56 -3.43
C ILE A 111 13.03 -2.12 -2.78
N SER A 112 13.91 -3.05 -2.41
CA SER A 112 15.17 -2.74 -1.74
C SER A 112 16.25 -2.14 -2.64
N SER A 113 16.12 -2.27 -3.96
CA SER A 113 17.10 -1.78 -4.94
C SER A 113 16.42 -0.92 -6.00
N THR A 114 16.96 0.28 -6.27
CA THR A 114 16.48 1.15 -7.36
C THR A 114 16.77 0.52 -8.72
N GLY A 115 15.92 0.83 -9.69
CA GLY A 115 16.02 0.34 -11.06
C GLY A 115 14.66 0.27 -11.73
N ASN A 116 14.67 0.06 -13.03
CA ASN A 116 13.44 -0.04 -13.83
C ASN A 116 12.66 -1.31 -13.50
N ALA A 117 11.35 -1.22 -13.67
CA ALA A 117 10.46 -2.35 -13.55
C ALA A 117 10.71 -3.39 -14.66
N LEU A 118 10.36 -4.60 -14.34
CA LEU A 118 10.38 -5.74 -15.26
C LEU A 118 8.96 -6.26 -15.45
N ASP A 119 8.71 -6.90 -16.57
CA ASP A 119 7.46 -7.61 -16.84
C ASP A 119 7.27 -8.77 -15.85
N PHE A 120 6.10 -8.82 -15.21
CA PHE A 120 5.72 -9.88 -14.29
C PHE A 120 4.86 -10.95 -14.96
N GLY A 121 4.02 -10.57 -15.94
CA GLY A 121 3.00 -11.35 -16.61
C GLY A 121 1.71 -10.55 -16.79
N ASP A 122 0.61 -11.22 -17.10
CA ASP A 122 -0.65 -10.59 -17.47
C ASP A 122 -1.79 -10.88 -16.47
N MET A 123 -2.69 -9.89 -16.28
CA MET A 123 -4.00 -10.11 -15.68
C MET A 123 -4.90 -10.90 -16.61
N THR A 124 -6.03 -11.43 -16.10
CA THR A 124 -6.98 -12.20 -16.91
C THR A 124 -7.68 -11.34 -17.97
N ASP A 125 -7.91 -10.05 -17.66
CA ASP A 125 -8.58 -9.10 -18.53
C ASP A 125 -7.81 -7.78 -18.64
N GLN A 126 -7.90 -7.12 -19.80
CA GLN A 126 -7.43 -5.75 -20.01
C GLN A 126 -8.34 -4.79 -19.25
N ARG A 127 -7.75 -3.85 -18.49
CA ARG A 127 -8.55 -2.90 -17.71
C ARG A 127 -7.72 -1.76 -17.12
N TYR A 128 -8.40 -0.67 -16.79
CA TYR A 128 -7.87 0.47 -16.04
C TYR A 128 -8.82 0.87 -14.92
N ASN A 129 -8.38 1.78 -14.05
CA ASN A 129 -9.11 2.29 -12.89
C ASN A 129 -9.56 1.17 -11.94
N LEU A 130 -8.69 0.20 -11.79
CA LEU A 130 -8.79 -0.92 -10.85
C LEU A 130 -8.07 -0.57 -9.56
N THR A 131 -8.20 -1.44 -8.58
CA THR A 131 -7.42 -1.37 -7.34
C THR A 131 -6.59 -2.63 -7.15
N GLY A 132 -5.55 -2.53 -6.31
CA GLY A 132 -4.75 -3.69 -5.91
C GLY A 132 -4.51 -3.69 -4.41
N PHE A 133 -4.29 -4.88 -3.87
CA PHE A 133 -4.00 -5.14 -2.46
C PHE A 133 -3.35 -6.52 -2.33
N GLY A 134 -2.84 -6.86 -1.17
CA GLY A 134 -2.25 -8.18 -1.01
C GLY A 134 -1.64 -8.43 0.35
N ASN A 135 -1.08 -9.60 0.48
CA ASN A 135 -0.25 -9.99 1.62
C ASN A 135 1.14 -10.44 1.12
N GLN A 136 1.95 -10.99 2.03
CA GLN A 136 3.31 -11.43 1.72
C GLN A 136 3.41 -12.38 0.52
N THR A 137 2.36 -13.15 0.24
CA THR A 137 2.39 -14.22 -0.78
C THR A 137 1.52 -13.96 -1.98
N ARG A 138 0.35 -13.32 -1.80
CA ARG A 138 -0.63 -13.08 -2.84
C ARG A 138 -0.84 -11.59 -3.09
N GLY A 139 -0.77 -11.20 -4.36
CA GLY A 139 -1.25 -9.91 -4.85
C GLY A 139 -2.62 -10.09 -5.51
N MET A 140 -3.51 -9.14 -5.30
CA MET A 140 -4.87 -9.11 -5.83
C MET A 140 -5.05 -7.87 -6.69
N PHE A 141 -5.84 -7.99 -7.78
CA PHE A 141 -6.26 -6.90 -8.63
C PHE A 141 -7.77 -7.00 -8.83
N ALA A 142 -8.53 -5.95 -8.48
CA ALA A 142 -9.98 -6.01 -8.42
C ALA A 142 -10.68 -4.89 -9.18
N GLY A 143 -11.76 -5.24 -9.89
CA GLY A 143 -12.60 -4.34 -10.65
C GLY A 143 -11.90 -3.71 -11.83
N GLY A 144 -12.41 -2.57 -12.26
CA GLY A 144 -11.88 -1.82 -13.40
C GLY A 144 -12.88 -1.66 -14.53
N HIS A 145 -12.40 -1.10 -15.63
CA HIS A 145 -13.22 -0.78 -16.80
C HIS A 145 -12.47 -1.08 -18.10
N ASP A 146 -13.09 -1.83 -19.04
CA ASP A 146 -12.73 -1.94 -20.45
C ASP A 146 -13.52 -3.04 -21.17
N PRO A 147 -14.25 -2.75 -22.25
CA PRO A 147 -15.02 -1.54 -22.54
C PRO A 147 -16.22 -1.41 -21.59
N GLY A 148 -16.46 -2.39 -20.74
CA GLY A 148 -17.51 -2.42 -19.71
C GLY A 148 -16.92 -2.45 -18.30
N TYR A 149 -17.79 -2.38 -17.32
CA TYR A 149 -17.41 -2.51 -15.92
C TYR A 149 -17.15 -3.97 -15.56
N ILE A 150 -16.11 -4.22 -14.80
CA ILE A 150 -15.60 -5.54 -14.41
C ILE A 150 -15.78 -5.75 -12.92
N ASN A 151 -16.18 -6.96 -12.50
CA ASN A 151 -16.23 -7.37 -11.08
C ASN A 151 -15.13 -8.38 -10.72
N VAL A 152 -14.38 -8.88 -11.68
CA VAL A 152 -13.35 -9.90 -11.48
C VAL A 152 -12.30 -9.42 -10.48
N ILE A 153 -11.94 -10.32 -9.58
CA ILE A 153 -10.76 -10.22 -8.71
C ILE A 153 -9.74 -11.25 -9.22
N ASP A 154 -8.62 -10.78 -9.70
CA ASP A 154 -7.48 -11.61 -10.06
C ASP A 154 -6.53 -11.78 -8.88
N TYR A 155 -5.78 -12.89 -8.86
CA TYR A 155 -4.66 -13.06 -7.94
C TYR A 155 -3.39 -13.59 -8.60
N ILE A 156 -2.27 -13.24 -8.00
CA ILE A 156 -0.94 -13.72 -8.36
C ILE A 156 -0.21 -14.26 -7.13
N THR A 157 0.80 -15.08 -7.37
CA THR A 157 1.82 -15.41 -6.35
C THR A 157 3.00 -14.46 -6.52
N ILE A 158 3.19 -13.50 -5.60
CA ILE A 158 4.18 -12.40 -5.77
C ILE A 158 5.62 -12.91 -5.94
N ALA A 159 5.97 -14.03 -5.33
CA ALA A 159 7.32 -14.56 -5.35
C ALA A 159 7.78 -15.07 -6.73
N SER A 160 6.86 -15.42 -7.62
CA SER A 160 7.15 -15.97 -8.96
C SER A 160 6.41 -15.21 -10.04
N THR A 161 7.12 -14.80 -11.10
CA THR A 161 6.51 -14.19 -12.30
C THR A 161 5.58 -15.16 -12.99
N GLY A 162 4.54 -14.64 -13.63
CA GLY A 162 3.53 -15.39 -14.39
C GLY A 162 2.18 -14.70 -14.37
N ASN A 163 1.26 -15.20 -15.17
CA ASN A 163 -0.05 -14.61 -15.34
C ASN A 163 -0.94 -14.79 -14.11
N ALA A 164 -1.83 -13.84 -13.92
CA ALA A 164 -2.84 -13.88 -12.88
C ALA A 164 -3.86 -14.99 -13.13
N ARG A 165 -4.56 -15.35 -12.08
CA ARG A 165 -5.66 -16.33 -12.08
C ARG A 165 -6.87 -15.71 -11.45
N ASP A 166 -8.03 -16.19 -11.87
CA ASP A 166 -9.30 -15.81 -11.27
C ASP A 166 -9.33 -16.20 -9.77
N PHE A 167 -9.67 -15.22 -8.92
CA PHE A 167 -9.89 -15.41 -7.50
C PHE A 167 -11.37 -15.52 -7.17
N GLY A 168 -12.23 -14.80 -7.89
CA GLY A 168 -13.64 -14.61 -7.67
C GLY A 168 -14.09 -13.20 -8.03
N ASP A 169 -15.25 -12.78 -7.55
CA ASP A 169 -15.89 -11.54 -7.94
C ASP A 169 -16.10 -10.58 -6.78
N MET A 170 -16.07 -9.27 -7.08
CA MET A 170 -16.65 -8.23 -6.22
C MET A 170 -18.18 -8.37 -6.19
N LEU A 171 -18.84 -7.79 -5.20
CA LEU A 171 -20.30 -7.77 -5.06
C LEU A 171 -20.98 -7.08 -6.25
N THR A 172 -20.34 -6.06 -6.82
CA THR A 172 -20.84 -5.33 -7.99
C THR A 172 -19.72 -5.11 -8.99
N LYS A 173 -20.05 -5.08 -10.27
CA LYS A 173 -19.09 -4.68 -11.31
C LYS A 173 -18.88 -3.18 -11.28
N GLY A 174 -17.61 -2.73 -11.31
CA GLY A 174 -17.35 -1.32 -11.18
C GLY A 174 -15.87 -0.96 -11.23
N HIS A 175 -15.58 0.32 -11.03
CA HIS A 175 -14.23 0.86 -11.05
C HIS A 175 -13.98 1.88 -9.94
N GLY A 176 -12.70 2.20 -9.71
CA GLY A 176 -12.28 3.22 -8.77
C GLY A 176 -12.57 2.94 -7.29
N PRO A 177 -12.72 1.67 -6.84
CA PRO A 177 -12.66 1.39 -5.42
C PRO A 177 -11.23 1.59 -4.92
N SER A 178 -11.07 1.85 -3.63
CA SER A 178 -9.77 1.75 -2.96
C SER A 178 -9.66 0.44 -2.19
N ALA A 179 -8.44 0.01 -1.88
CA ALA A 179 -8.25 -1.25 -1.20
C ALA A 179 -7.10 -1.23 -0.18
N ALA A 180 -7.22 -2.07 0.83
CA ALA A 180 -6.19 -2.30 1.84
C ALA A 180 -6.30 -3.73 2.36
N ALA A 181 -5.24 -4.27 2.97
CA ALA A 181 -5.26 -5.65 3.44
C ALA A 181 -4.48 -5.84 4.74
N SER A 182 -4.94 -6.81 5.55
CA SER A 182 -4.11 -7.51 6.53
C SER A 182 -3.51 -8.77 5.89
N SER A 183 -2.74 -9.52 6.66
CA SER A 183 -2.20 -10.81 6.18
C SER A 183 -3.28 -11.84 5.79
N THR A 184 -4.51 -11.67 6.25
CA THR A 184 -5.62 -12.64 6.04
C THR A 184 -6.79 -12.10 5.25
N ARG A 185 -7.10 -10.80 5.35
CA ARG A 185 -8.26 -10.16 4.73
C ARG A 185 -7.86 -9.00 3.84
N GLY A 186 -8.47 -8.94 2.64
CA GLY A 186 -8.47 -7.76 1.80
C GLY A 186 -9.82 -7.04 1.90
N LEU A 187 -9.78 -5.72 1.96
CA LEU A 187 -10.94 -4.83 1.99
C LEU A 187 -10.97 -3.97 0.74
N LEU A 188 -12.16 -3.75 0.22
CA LEU A 188 -12.46 -2.87 -0.91
C LEU A 188 -13.45 -1.81 -0.44
N PHE A 189 -13.18 -0.53 -0.68
CA PHE A 189 -13.98 0.58 -0.18
C PHE A 189 -14.59 1.37 -1.30
N GLY A 190 -15.92 1.53 -1.32
CA GLY A 190 -16.65 2.37 -2.24
C GLY A 190 -16.43 2.00 -3.71
N GLY A 191 -16.28 3.03 -4.54
CA GLY A 191 -16.13 2.92 -5.98
C GLY A 191 -17.39 3.36 -6.73
N TYR A 192 -17.42 3.05 -8.01
CA TYR A 192 -18.56 3.29 -8.89
C TYR A 192 -19.16 1.95 -9.32
N ASP A 193 -20.45 1.76 -9.03
CA ASP A 193 -21.21 0.60 -9.48
C ASP A 193 -21.73 0.83 -10.91
N GLY A 194 -21.24 0.03 -11.85
CA GLY A 194 -21.63 0.10 -13.25
C GLY A 194 -23.03 -0.43 -13.54
N THR A 195 -23.67 -1.12 -12.58
CA THR A 195 -25.04 -1.62 -12.74
C THR A 195 -26.06 -0.51 -12.45
N THR A 196 -25.83 0.20 -11.34
CA THR A 196 -26.70 1.30 -10.92
C THR A 196 -26.27 2.67 -11.46
N SER A 197 -25.09 2.73 -12.09
CA SER A 197 -24.45 3.95 -12.58
C SER A 197 -24.29 5.02 -11.47
N ALA A 198 -23.91 4.57 -10.28
CA ALA A 198 -23.80 5.42 -9.09
C ALA A 198 -22.54 5.09 -8.28
N ARG A 199 -22.06 6.08 -7.52
CA ARG A 199 -21.05 5.83 -6.47
C ARG A 199 -21.69 5.06 -5.33
N VAL A 200 -20.89 4.18 -4.69
CA VAL A 200 -21.35 3.38 -3.56
C VAL A 200 -20.54 3.65 -2.30
N ASN A 201 -21.11 3.33 -1.15
CA ASN A 201 -20.46 3.41 0.15
C ASN A 201 -20.10 2.02 0.72
N THR A 202 -20.44 0.96 0.03
CA THR A 202 -20.22 -0.42 0.48
C THR A 202 -18.75 -0.71 0.69
N ILE A 203 -18.42 -1.37 1.80
CA ILE A 203 -17.14 -1.98 2.05
C ILE A 203 -17.30 -3.47 1.85
N GLN A 204 -16.44 -4.06 1.03
CA GLN A 204 -16.45 -5.49 0.75
C GLN A 204 -15.15 -6.12 1.27
N PHE A 205 -15.19 -7.42 1.58
CA PHE A 205 -13.97 -8.13 1.97
C PHE A 205 -13.85 -9.50 1.33
N GLY A 206 -12.61 -9.95 1.18
CA GLY A 206 -12.27 -11.31 0.80
C GLY A 206 -11.21 -11.91 1.71
N THR A 207 -11.24 -13.22 1.92
CA THR A 207 -10.22 -13.97 2.66
C THR A 207 -9.09 -14.33 1.68
N LEU A 208 -7.88 -13.79 1.88
CA LEU A 208 -6.79 -13.90 0.90
C LEU A 208 -6.26 -15.32 0.67
N SER A 209 -6.45 -16.23 1.62
CA SER A 209 -5.94 -17.62 1.52
C SER A 209 -6.81 -18.54 0.66
N THR A 210 -8.10 -18.22 0.48
CA THR A 210 -9.07 -19.04 -0.24
C THR A 210 -9.76 -18.25 -1.34
N THR A 211 -9.83 -18.81 -2.56
CA THR A 211 -10.58 -18.20 -3.66
C THR A 211 -12.07 -18.17 -3.36
N GLY A 212 -12.75 -17.16 -3.86
CA GLY A 212 -14.20 -16.97 -3.70
C GLY A 212 -14.60 -15.51 -3.81
N ASN A 213 -15.89 -15.26 -3.94
CA ASN A 213 -16.42 -13.92 -4.11
C ASN A 213 -16.30 -13.09 -2.83
N ALA A 214 -16.19 -11.78 -3.00
CA ALA A 214 -16.23 -10.83 -1.91
C ALA A 214 -17.56 -10.89 -1.16
N GLN A 215 -17.50 -10.52 0.12
CA GLN A 215 -18.65 -10.46 1.02
C GLN A 215 -18.81 -9.05 1.57
N ASP A 216 -20.00 -8.72 2.02
CA ASP A 216 -20.28 -7.44 2.67
C ASP A 216 -19.52 -7.34 4.02
N PHE A 217 -18.86 -6.18 4.22
CA PHE A 217 -18.15 -5.88 5.46
C PHE A 217 -18.84 -4.79 6.28
N GLY A 218 -19.47 -3.81 5.63
CA GLY A 218 -20.08 -2.64 6.21
C GLY A 218 -20.05 -1.46 5.26
N ASP A 219 -20.19 -0.23 5.78
CA ASP A 219 -20.33 0.97 4.97
C ASP A 219 -19.40 2.11 5.36
N LEU A 220 -19.04 2.91 4.37
CA LEU A 220 -18.54 4.28 4.51
C LEU A 220 -19.72 5.20 4.91
N PRO A 221 -19.46 6.35 5.57
CA PRO A 221 -20.52 7.29 5.95
C PRO A 221 -21.18 7.96 4.74
N THR A 222 -20.49 7.99 3.60
CA THR A 222 -20.98 8.55 2.33
C THR A 222 -20.46 7.74 1.15
N VAL A 223 -21.18 7.81 0.01
CA VAL A 223 -20.69 7.22 -1.25
C VAL A 223 -19.36 7.85 -1.63
N LEU A 224 -18.40 7.07 -2.10
CA LEU A 224 -17.03 7.52 -2.33
C LEU A 224 -16.37 6.80 -3.50
N GLN A 225 -15.71 7.55 -4.38
CA GLN A 225 -14.98 7.03 -5.54
C GLN A 225 -13.60 7.71 -5.65
N ASN A 226 -12.63 7.03 -6.27
CA ASN A 226 -11.28 7.55 -6.50
C ASN A 226 -10.56 8.01 -5.21
N SER A 227 -10.93 7.46 -4.07
CA SER A 227 -10.16 7.49 -2.82
C SER A 227 -8.98 6.53 -2.89
N GLN A 228 -8.13 6.56 -1.89
CA GLN A 228 -7.11 5.53 -1.71
C GLN A 228 -7.09 5.04 -0.27
N ALA A 229 -6.73 3.78 -0.09
CA ALA A 229 -6.65 3.17 1.22
C ALA A 229 -5.31 2.49 1.44
N ALA A 230 -4.89 2.43 2.68
CA ALA A 230 -3.74 1.66 3.12
C ALA A 230 -3.95 1.21 4.57
N SER A 231 -3.21 0.20 4.99
CA SER A 231 -3.41 -0.43 6.30
C SER A 231 -2.11 -0.79 6.99
N ASN A 232 -2.19 -0.87 8.31
CA ASN A 232 -1.34 -1.76 9.08
C ASN A 232 -2.07 -3.11 9.31
N SER A 233 -1.52 -4.01 10.13
CA SER A 233 -2.12 -5.33 10.37
C SER A 233 -3.49 -5.29 11.07
N VAL A 234 -3.89 -4.15 11.64
CA VAL A 234 -5.11 -4.00 12.46
C VAL A 234 -6.12 -3.06 11.84
N ARG A 235 -5.68 -1.87 11.38
CA ARG A 235 -6.53 -0.79 10.87
C ARG A 235 -6.29 -0.55 9.40
N ALA A 236 -7.37 -0.38 8.63
CA ALA A 236 -7.34 0.18 7.29
C ALA A 236 -7.90 1.60 7.32
N ILE A 237 -7.17 2.55 6.73
CA ILE A 237 -7.58 3.95 6.55
C ILE A 237 -7.89 4.16 5.07
N VAL A 238 -9.05 4.73 4.76
CA VAL A 238 -9.43 5.24 3.46
C VAL A 238 -9.44 6.76 3.48
N ALA A 239 -8.91 7.41 2.45
CA ALA A 239 -8.66 8.84 2.46
C ALA A 239 -8.91 9.52 1.12
N GLY A 240 -9.46 10.75 1.15
CA GLY A 240 -9.75 11.55 -0.04
C GLY A 240 -10.89 10.97 -0.87
N GLY A 241 -10.83 11.22 -2.18
CA GLY A 241 -11.85 10.78 -3.13
C GLY A 241 -12.88 11.85 -3.47
N THR A 242 -13.98 11.45 -4.10
CA THR A 242 -15.04 12.36 -4.53
C THR A 242 -16.45 11.82 -4.25
N THR A 243 -17.35 12.71 -3.80
CA THR A 243 -18.77 12.48 -3.55
C THR A 243 -19.55 13.81 -3.49
N PRO A 244 -20.28 14.22 -4.37
CA PRO A 244 -19.95 14.69 -5.70
C PRO A 244 -18.81 15.72 -5.73
N THR A 245 -18.37 16.18 -4.54
CA THR A 245 -17.24 17.11 -4.34
C THR A 245 -16.01 16.35 -3.83
N LEU A 246 -14.84 16.96 -3.99
CA LEU A 246 -13.59 16.42 -3.46
C LEU A 246 -13.65 16.34 -1.94
N GLN A 247 -13.07 15.29 -1.39
CA GLN A 247 -13.05 15.01 0.05
C GLN A 247 -11.62 15.11 0.61
N SER A 248 -11.53 15.66 1.82
CA SER A 248 -10.31 15.56 2.64
C SER A 248 -10.43 14.50 3.73
N GLY A 249 -11.64 13.93 3.91
CA GLY A 249 -11.93 12.98 4.95
C GLY A 249 -11.04 11.74 4.93
N MET A 250 -10.67 11.30 6.13
CA MET A 250 -10.09 9.98 6.39
C MET A 250 -11.01 9.22 7.33
N GLU A 251 -11.34 7.99 6.93
CA GLU A 251 -12.15 7.05 7.72
C GLU A 251 -11.33 5.79 7.97
N TYR A 252 -11.61 5.05 9.04
CA TYR A 252 -10.93 3.79 9.30
C TYR A 252 -11.87 2.67 9.75
N VAL A 253 -11.42 1.45 9.56
CA VAL A 253 -12.04 0.22 10.11
C VAL A 253 -10.99 -0.64 10.81
N THR A 254 -11.45 -1.47 11.75
CA THR A 254 -10.67 -2.60 12.26
C THR A 254 -10.86 -3.79 11.33
N ILE A 255 -9.80 -4.25 10.66
CA ILE A 255 -9.89 -5.24 9.58
C ILE A 255 -10.46 -6.59 10.05
N ALA A 256 -10.21 -6.97 11.31
CA ALA A 256 -10.60 -8.26 11.85
C ALA A 256 -12.13 -8.39 12.08
N SER A 257 -12.85 -7.30 12.24
CA SER A 257 -14.30 -7.28 12.55
C SER A 257 -15.08 -6.46 11.54
N ALA A 258 -16.11 -7.07 10.95
CA ALA A 258 -17.03 -6.37 10.04
C ALA A 258 -17.76 -5.24 10.78
N GLY A 259 -18.02 -4.16 10.06
CA GLY A 259 -18.70 -2.98 10.58
C GLY A 259 -18.39 -1.72 9.76
N ASN A 260 -19.10 -0.65 10.06
CA ASN A 260 -18.95 0.62 9.39
C ASN A 260 -17.68 1.35 9.81
N THR A 261 -17.23 2.28 8.98
CA THR A 261 -16.07 3.10 9.30
C THR A 261 -16.33 4.08 10.44
N THR A 262 -15.23 4.46 11.08
CA THR A 262 -15.18 5.55 12.06
C THR A 262 -14.28 6.67 11.54
N ARG A 263 -14.63 7.91 11.88
CA ARG A 263 -13.82 9.07 11.50
C ARG A 263 -12.40 8.97 12.06
N PHE A 264 -11.39 9.18 11.19
CA PHE A 264 -9.99 9.21 11.59
C PHE A 264 -9.44 10.65 11.68
N GLY A 265 -9.66 11.46 10.65
CA GLY A 265 -9.13 12.82 10.55
C GLY A 265 -9.31 13.40 9.14
N ASN A 266 -8.43 14.31 8.74
CA ASN A 266 -8.44 14.91 7.41
C ASN A 266 -7.03 14.90 6.78
N LEU A 267 -6.99 14.78 5.46
CA LEU A 267 -5.86 15.16 4.62
C LEU A 267 -5.62 16.67 4.69
N LEU A 268 -4.42 17.12 4.33
CA LEU A 268 -4.07 18.55 4.23
C LEU A 268 -4.94 19.30 3.23
N ALA A 269 -5.41 18.64 2.18
CA ALA A 269 -6.33 19.21 1.18
C ALA A 269 -7.35 18.17 0.71
N ALA A 270 -8.56 18.65 0.32
CA ALA A 270 -9.54 17.82 -0.36
C ALA A 270 -9.04 17.44 -1.75
N LYS A 271 -8.92 16.15 -2.04
CA LYS A 271 -8.33 15.62 -3.28
C LYS A 271 -8.85 14.23 -3.63
N GLN A 272 -8.69 13.87 -4.90
CA GLN A 272 -8.97 12.52 -5.42
C GLN A 272 -7.78 12.00 -6.23
N CYS A 273 -7.84 10.74 -6.62
CA CYS A 273 -6.81 10.11 -7.45
C CYS A 273 -5.39 10.26 -6.86
N ASN A 274 -5.30 10.24 -5.55
CA ASN A 274 -4.07 10.20 -4.78
C ASN A 274 -3.50 8.77 -4.76
N ALA A 275 -2.29 8.58 -4.25
CA ALA A 275 -1.74 7.29 -3.87
C ALA A 275 -1.85 7.12 -2.36
N ALA A 276 -1.97 5.88 -1.89
CA ALA A 276 -1.79 5.55 -0.49
C ALA A 276 -0.93 4.29 -0.34
N THR A 277 -0.15 4.27 0.71
CA THR A 277 0.62 3.11 1.16
C THR A 277 0.90 3.25 2.66
N ALA A 278 1.57 2.29 3.26
CA ALA A 278 1.75 2.32 4.72
C ALA A 278 3.02 1.58 5.18
N SER A 279 3.37 1.83 6.42
CA SER A 279 4.12 0.91 7.26
C SER A 279 3.23 0.40 8.40
N SER A 280 3.76 -0.42 9.28
CA SER A 280 3.05 -0.84 10.50
C SER A 280 2.62 0.33 11.40
N VAL A 281 3.26 1.51 11.26
CA VAL A 281 3.05 2.70 12.11
C VAL A 281 2.40 3.85 11.36
N ARG A 282 2.84 4.12 10.12
CA ARG A 282 2.45 5.32 9.35
C ARG A 282 1.59 4.96 8.14
N PHE A 283 0.47 5.65 8.00
CA PHE A 283 -0.27 5.83 6.77
C PHE A 283 0.41 6.92 5.96
N ILE A 284 0.67 6.70 4.68
CA ILE A 284 1.25 7.66 3.74
C ILE A 284 0.25 7.92 2.62
N ASN A 285 0.05 9.19 2.30
CA ASN A 285 -0.75 9.62 1.17
C ASN A 285 0.07 10.56 0.27
N ALA A 286 -0.01 10.42 -1.05
CA ALA A 286 0.85 11.16 -1.96
C ALA A 286 0.13 11.58 -3.24
N GLY A 287 0.46 12.77 -3.75
CA GLY A 287 -0.07 13.32 -5.00
C GLY A 287 -1.58 13.50 -4.99
N GLY A 288 -2.20 13.29 -6.14
CA GLY A 288 -3.63 13.49 -6.36
C GLY A 288 -3.94 14.80 -7.07
N THR A 289 -5.23 15.13 -7.18
CA THR A 289 -5.67 16.37 -7.82
C THR A 289 -6.71 17.12 -6.97
N THR A 290 -6.52 18.45 -6.89
CA THR A 290 -7.45 19.44 -6.33
C THR A 290 -7.27 20.75 -7.06
N PRO A 291 -8.12 21.21 -7.80
CA PRO A 291 -8.25 21.41 -9.24
C PRO A 291 -6.95 21.22 -10.05
N THR A 292 -5.79 21.25 -9.42
CA THR A 292 -4.48 21.02 -10.04
C THR A 292 -3.82 19.78 -9.46
N ASN A 293 -2.88 19.20 -10.17
CA ASN A 293 -2.09 18.08 -9.67
C ASN A 293 -1.21 18.51 -8.51
N LEU A 294 -1.04 17.60 -7.55
CA LEU A 294 -0.27 17.80 -6.33
C LEU A 294 0.97 16.90 -6.34
N ASP A 295 2.05 17.36 -5.71
CA ASP A 295 3.24 16.60 -5.38
C ASP A 295 3.33 16.25 -3.89
N VAL A 296 2.51 16.87 -3.04
CA VAL A 296 2.55 16.71 -1.58
C VAL A 296 2.44 15.26 -1.17
N ILE A 297 3.39 14.84 -0.32
CA ILE A 297 3.33 13.60 0.47
C ILE A 297 2.98 13.98 1.90
N GLU A 298 2.02 13.31 2.48
CA GLU A 298 1.54 13.54 3.83
C GLU A 298 1.37 12.23 4.59
N TYR A 299 1.43 12.26 5.92
CA TYR A 299 1.32 11.05 6.72
C TYR A 299 0.44 11.24 7.96
N ALA A 300 -0.08 10.12 8.47
CA ALA A 300 -0.72 10.02 9.78
C ALA A 300 -0.22 8.75 10.49
N ASN A 301 -0.29 8.71 11.81
CA ASN A 301 0.06 7.51 12.58
C ASN A 301 -1.21 6.68 12.82
N PHE A 302 -1.19 5.37 12.55
CA PHE A 302 -2.34 4.49 12.77
C PHE A 302 -2.83 4.43 14.21
N ALA A 303 -1.95 4.63 15.17
CA ALA A 303 -2.28 4.50 16.59
C ALA A 303 -3.07 5.70 17.14
N THR A 304 -2.91 6.88 16.54
CA THR A 304 -3.50 8.13 17.01
C THR A 304 -4.37 8.76 15.91
N GLU A 305 -5.66 8.89 16.18
CA GLU A 305 -6.56 9.61 15.28
C GLU A 305 -6.15 11.08 15.17
N GLY A 306 -6.35 11.66 14.01
CA GLY A 306 -6.01 13.04 13.73
C GLY A 306 -5.75 13.32 12.25
N ASN A 307 -5.44 14.56 11.95
CA ASN A 307 -5.14 14.99 10.60
C ASN A 307 -3.74 14.53 10.17
N THR A 308 -3.54 14.46 8.87
CA THR A 308 -2.21 14.24 8.31
C THR A 308 -1.28 15.43 8.56
N VAL A 309 0.00 15.15 8.51
CA VAL A 309 1.09 16.12 8.60
C VAL A 309 1.93 16.01 7.33
N ASP A 310 2.50 17.12 6.91
CA ASP A 310 3.40 17.18 5.76
C ASP A 310 4.60 16.25 5.95
N PHE A 311 4.93 15.51 4.90
CA PHE A 311 6.07 14.59 4.87
C PHE A 311 7.17 15.06 3.93
N GLY A 312 6.80 15.66 2.79
CA GLY A 312 7.66 16.08 1.70
C GLY A 312 6.90 16.04 0.36
N ASN A 313 7.61 15.95 -0.76
CA ASN A 313 7.01 16.01 -2.09
C ASN A 313 7.46 14.85 -2.98
N LEU A 314 6.61 14.42 -3.92
CA LEU A 314 6.99 13.61 -5.06
C LEU A 314 7.93 14.41 -5.98
N ILE A 315 8.70 13.73 -6.82
CA ILE A 315 9.58 14.42 -7.79
C ILE A 315 8.80 15.22 -8.84
N ALA A 316 7.50 14.93 -9.03
CA ALA A 316 6.61 15.68 -9.92
C ALA A 316 5.18 15.67 -9.41
N ALA A 317 4.48 16.81 -9.53
CA ALA A 317 3.05 16.91 -9.24
C ALA A 317 2.25 16.06 -10.21
N ARG A 318 1.46 15.09 -9.70
CA ARG A 318 0.70 14.13 -10.52
C ARG A 318 -0.50 13.57 -9.81
N HIS A 319 -1.51 13.19 -10.57
CA HIS A 319 -2.65 12.41 -10.09
C HIS A 319 -2.54 10.95 -10.55
N SER A 320 -3.29 10.08 -9.89
CA SER A 320 -3.35 8.63 -10.16
C SER A 320 -2.03 7.87 -10.12
N PRO A 321 -0.99 8.30 -9.35
CA PRO A 321 0.08 7.36 -9.04
C PRO A 321 -0.47 6.23 -8.18
N ARG A 322 0.26 5.13 -8.07
CA ARG A 322 -0.08 4.02 -7.18
C ARG A 322 1.07 3.67 -6.26
N GLY A 323 0.75 3.57 -4.97
CA GLY A 323 1.72 3.32 -3.92
C GLY A 323 1.81 1.86 -3.52
N VAL A 324 3.03 1.39 -3.27
CA VAL A 324 3.35 0.10 -2.68
C VAL A 324 4.37 0.28 -1.58
N SER A 325 4.52 -0.69 -0.69
CA SER A 325 5.48 -0.63 0.39
C SER A 325 5.92 -2.04 0.80
N ASN A 326 7.15 -2.14 1.33
CA ASN A 326 7.67 -3.37 1.92
C ASN A 326 7.29 -3.54 3.40
N ALA A 327 6.34 -2.76 3.92
CA ALA A 327 6.02 -2.74 5.35
C ALA A 327 4.52 -2.50 5.65
N HIS A 328 3.63 -2.71 4.66
CA HIS A 328 2.18 -2.50 4.82
C HIS A 328 1.51 -3.62 5.65
N GLY A 329 0.22 -3.44 5.97
CA GLY A 329 -0.53 -4.32 6.87
C GLY A 329 -0.73 -5.78 6.43
N GLY A 330 -0.55 -6.07 5.16
CA GLY A 330 -0.59 -7.43 4.62
C GLY A 330 0.66 -8.27 4.88
N LEU A 331 1.72 -7.69 5.43
CA LEU A 331 3.03 -8.33 5.59
C LEU A 331 3.27 -8.87 6.99
#